data_260e2d451934d13d95860fb2c863cb03
#
_entry.id   260e2d451934d13d95860fb2c863cb03
#
_cell.length_a   1.000
_cell.length_b   1.000
_cell.length_c   1.000
_cell.angle_alpha   90.00
_cell.angle_beta   90.00
_cell.angle_gamma   90.00
#
_symmetry.space_group_name_H-M   'P 1'
#
loop_
_entity.id
_entity.type
_entity.pdbx_description
1 polymer ?
#
loop_
_entity_poly.entity_id
_entity_poly.type
_entity_poly.pdbx_seq_one_letter_code
_entity_poly.pdbx_strand_id
1 'polypeptide(L)'
;QMCIRDRMWITDKLGWYYLILTTVIVFFCIFLIFSPIGKLKLGKPNDKPEFNTISWFAMLFSAGMGIGLVFYGAAEPMAHFASPPTANPETTKAYTESLRSTFFHWGFHAWAIYGVVALALAYSQFRKGEPGLISRTLRPILGNKVEGPIGTLIDVLSVFATLVGVAVSLGMGALQINGGLHYLFKIPNNIFVQGIIIVVVTILFIASAWSGLSKGIQYLSNLNIGLGAILMIVTLIIGPTVLILNMMTSSTGSLLNTFLFNSLDTAALNGQKRDWMSTWTLYYWGWWLSWSPFVGVFIARVSKGRSIREFISGVLLVPALVSFIWFSVFGVLGIETGKKHPELFKMSPETQLFGVFNHV
;
A
#
# COMPACT_ATOMS: atom_id res chain seq x y z
N GLN A 1 -20.00 2.82 -15.28
CA GLN A 1 -21.19 2.57 -14.42
C GLN A 1 -21.28 1.09 -14.02
N MET A 2 -21.11 0.14 -14.95
CA MET A 2 -21.20 -1.31 -14.67
C MET A 2 -20.17 -1.76 -13.60
N CYS A 3 -18.90 -1.40 -13.75
CA CYS A 3 -17.84 -1.75 -12.77
C CYS A 3 -18.08 -1.18 -11.37
N ILE A 4 -18.70 0.00 -11.25
CA ILE A 4 -19.04 0.61 -9.96
C ILE A 4 -20.14 -0.20 -9.27
N ARG A 5 -21.19 -0.57 -10.03
CA ARG A 5 -22.29 -1.39 -9.52
C ARG A 5 -21.81 -2.77 -9.05
N ASP A 6 -20.95 -3.42 -9.82
CA ASP A 6 -20.46 -4.76 -9.51
C ASP A 6 -19.52 -4.72 -8.29
N ARG A 7 -18.68 -3.67 -8.15
CA ARG A 7 -17.89 -3.42 -6.95
C ARG A 7 -18.79 -3.25 -5.72
N MET A 8 -19.82 -2.41 -5.81
CA MET A 8 -20.74 -2.19 -4.69
C MET A 8 -21.45 -3.47 -4.28
N TRP A 9 -21.86 -4.30 -5.24
CA TRP A 9 -22.45 -5.60 -4.95
C TRP A 9 -21.49 -6.51 -4.18
N ILE A 10 -20.22 -6.60 -4.61
CA ILE A 10 -19.19 -7.42 -3.91
C ILE A 10 -18.97 -6.90 -2.49
N THR A 11 -18.79 -5.60 -2.31
CA THR A 11 -18.53 -5.02 -0.97
C THR A 11 -19.74 -5.17 -0.06
N ASP A 12 -20.96 -5.11 -0.59
CA ASP A 12 -22.18 -5.29 0.17
C ASP A 12 -22.39 -6.75 0.61
N LYS A 13 -22.14 -7.71 -0.26
CA LYS A 13 -22.37 -9.13 0.01
C LYS A 13 -21.21 -9.84 0.69
N LEU A 14 -19.98 -9.45 0.36
CA LEU A 14 -18.77 -10.13 0.82
C LEU A 14 -17.89 -9.27 1.74
N GLY A 15 -18.31 -8.06 2.11
CA GLY A 15 -17.53 -7.17 2.97
C GLY A 15 -17.13 -7.83 4.29
N TRP A 16 -18.03 -8.55 4.94
CA TRP A 16 -17.74 -9.32 6.15
C TRP A 16 -16.63 -10.35 5.95
N TYR A 17 -16.60 -11.01 4.79
CA TYR A 17 -15.58 -12.00 4.45
C TYR A 17 -14.20 -11.34 4.30
N TYR A 18 -14.13 -10.19 3.59
CA TYR A 18 -12.89 -9.43 3.46
C TYR A 18 -12.32 -9.04 4.84
N LEU A 19 -13.16 -8.54 5.74
CA LEU A 19 -12.75 -8.14 7.08
C LEU A 19 -12.21 -9.31 7.90
N ILE A 20 -12.91 -10.43 7.90
CA ILE A 20 -12.45 -11.65 8.62
C ILE A 20 -11.14 -12.16 8.00
N LEU A 21 -11.09 -12.32 6.68
CA LEU A 21 -9.92 -12.85 5.99
C LEU A 21 -8.67 -12.03 6.28
N THR A 22 -8.75 -10.72 6.12
CA THR A 22 -7.59 -9.84 6.31
C THR A 22 -7.15 -9.78 7.77
N THR A 23 -8.09 -9.83 8.69
CA THR A 23 -7.82 -9.90 10.13
C THR A 23 -7.12 -11.20 10.50
N VAL A 24 -7.61 -12.33 10.01
CA VAL A 24 -6.96 -13.65 10.23
C VAL A 24 -5.54 -13.65 9.67
N ILE A 25 -5.32 -13.05 8.50
CA ILE A 25 -3.98 -12.91 7.90
C ILE A 25 -3.04 -12.12 8.83
N VAL A 26 -3.49 -11.01 9.42
CA VAL A 26 -2.67 -10.23 10.37
C VAL A 26 -2.30 -11.08 11.59
N PHE A 27 -3.28 -11.74 12.20
CA PHE A 27 -3.01 -12.59 13.38
C PHE A 27 -2.13 -13.80 13.03
N PHE A 28 -2.27 -14.36 11.85
CA PHE A 28 -1.38 -15.41 11.36
C PHE A 28 0.07 -14.91 11.24
N CYS A 29 0.30 -13.71 10.71
CA CYS A 29 1.62 -13.09 10.68
C CYS A 29 2.18 -12.89 12.10
N ILE A 30 1.38 -12.38 13.03
CA ILE A 30 1.78 -12.21 14.43
C ILE A 30 2.14 -13.57 15.05
N PHE A 31 1.32 -14.59 14.84
CA PHE A 31 1.61 -15.96 15.29
C PHE A 31 2.96 -16.44 14.75
N LEU A 32 3.27 -16.24 13.47
CA LEU A 32 4.54 -16.68 12.88
C LEU A 32 5.75 -15.97 13.51
N ILE A 33 5.63 -14.70 13.90
CA ILE A 33 6.71 -13.96 14.57
C ILE A 33 7.07 -14.62 15.90
N PHE A 34 6.09 -15.02 16.71
CA PHE A 34 6.32 -15.54 18.05
C PHE A 34 6.50 -17.07 18.09
N SER A 35 6.06 -17.79 17.06
CA SER A 35 6.14 -19.24 17.00
C SER A 35 7.55 -19.78 16.75
N PRO A 36 7.83 -21.06 17.08
CA PRO A 36 9.06 -21.74 16.67
C PRO A 36 9.27 -21.80 15.14
N ILE A 37 8.19 -21.79 14.36
CA ILE A 37 8.21 -21.78 12.89
C ILE A 37 8.93 -20.52 12.37
N GLY A 38 8.87 -19.40 13.11
CA GLY A 38 9.58 -18.18 12.78
C GLY A 38 11.10 -18.32 12.64
N LYS A 39 11.70 -19.37 13.20
CA LYS A 39 13.14 -19.66 13.07
C LYS A 39 13.52 -20.29 11.73
N LEU A 40 12.56 -20.83 10.99
CA LEU A 40 12.82 -21.45 9.68
C LEU A 40 13.32 -20.39 8.70
N LYS A 41 14.32 -20.78 7.88
CA LYS A 41 14.86 -19.91 6.83
C LYS A 41 14.11 -20.06 5.51
N LEU A 42 13.95 -18.97 4.80
CA LEU A 42 13.48 -18.89 3.42
C LEU A 42 14.65 -19.23 2.50
N GLY A 43 14.99 -20.50 2.45
CA GLY A 43 16.14 -21.07 1.77
C GLY A 43 16.64 -22.33 2.47
N LYS A 44 17.86 -22.75 2.14
CA LYS A 44 18.54 -23.83 2.83
C LYS A 44 18.92 -23.40 4.26
N PRO A 45 19.12 -24.32 5.21
CA PRO A 45 19.43 -23.99 6.61
C PRO A 45 20.63 -23.04 6.78
N ASN A 46 21.65 -23.19 5.92
CA ASN A 46 22.89 -22.41 5.96
C ASN A 46 22.92 -21.18 5.06
N ASP A 47 21.83 -20.92 4.30
CA ASP A 47 21.76 -19.75 3.43
C ASP A 47 21.86 -18.46 4.25
N LYS A 48 22.63 -17.51 3.74
CA LYS A 48 22.71 -16.13 4.28
C LYS A 48 21.81 -15.23 3.45
N PRO A 49 21.29 -14.14 4.05
CA PRO A 49 20.57 -13.12 3.29
C PRO A 49 21.41 -12.57 2.14
N GLU A 50 20.81 -12.45 0.96
CA GLU A 50 21.47 -11.91 -0.26
C GLU A 50 21.74 -10.40 -0.11
N PHE A 51 20.88 -9.69 0.61
CA PHE A 51 20.98 -8.27 0.85
C PHE A 51 21.19 -7.96 2.33
N ASN A 52 21.98 -6.93 2.64
CA ASN A 52 22.07 -6.43 4.02
C ASN A 52 20.70 -5.85 4.48
N THR A 53 20.53 -5.70 5.79
CA THR A 53 19.24 -5.33 6.38
C THR A 53 18.74 -3.96 5.93
N ILE A 54 19.64 -2.97 5.80
CA ILE A 54 19.28 -1.60 5.39
C ILE A 54 18.80 -1.58 3.94
N SER A 55 19.55 -2.21 3.03
CA SER A 55 19.15 -2.33 1.62
C SER A 55 17.87 -3.13 1.45
N TRP A 56 17.67 -4.17 2.25
CA TRP A 56 16.44 -4.94 2.24
C TRP A 56 15.24 -4.11 2.69
N PHE A 57 15.35 -3.34 3.77
CA PHE A 57 14.30 -2.43 4.21
C PHE A 57 14.00 -1.35 3.16
N ALA A 58 15.03 -0.82 2.52
CA ALA A 58 14.85 0.13 1.41
C ALA A 58 14.08 -0.50 0.25
N MET A 59 14.38 -1.74 -0.13
CA MET A 59 13.65 -2.46 -1.18
C MET A 59 12.21 -2.79 -0.78
N LEU A 60 11.96 -3.21 0.47
CA LEU A 60 10.59 -3.43 0.98
C LEU A 60 9.78 -2.13 0.90
N PHE A 61 10.37 -1.03 1.35
CA PHE A 61 9.75 0.27 1.29
C PHE A 61 9.46 0.69 -0.16
N SER A 62 10.43 0.54 -1.07
CA SER A 62 10.26 0.86 -2.49
C SER A 62 9.16 0.03 -3.17
N ALA A 63 8.97 -1.23 -2.74
CA ALA A 63 7.91 -2.09 -3.27
C ALA A 63 6.49 -1.59 -2.92
N GLY A 64 6.34 -0.95 -1.76
CA GLY A 64 5.06 -0.46 -1.28
C GLY A 64 4.86 1.04 -1.42
N MET A 65 5.95 1.79 -1.55
CA MET A 65 5.93 3.24 -1.75
C MET A 65 5.82 3.57 -3.24
N GLY A 66 4.77 3.07 -3.83
CA GLY A 66 4.38 3.45 -5.16
C GLY A 66 3.66 4.79 -5.19
N ILE A 67 3.11 5.10 -6.35
CA ILE A 67 2.34 6.31 -6.63
C ILE A 67 1.20 6.55 -5.62
N GLY A 68 0.63 5.46 -5.06
CA GLY A 68 -0.47 5.55 -4.09
C GLY A 68 -0.14 6.38 -2.86
N LEU A 69 1.07 6.25 -2.28
CA LEU A 69 1.46 7.05 -1.11
C LEU A 69 1.60 8.53 -1.42
N VAL A 70 2.15 8.88 -2.59
CA VAL A 70 2.26 10.28 -3.01
C VAL A 70 0.89 10.83 -3.37
N PHE A 71 0.06 10.03 -4.07
CA PHE A 71 -1.28 10.41 -4.50
C PHE A 71 -2.21 10.66 -3.31
N TYR A 72 -2.21 9.77 -2.33
CA TYR A 72 -3.09 9.83 -1.17
C TYR A 72 -2.47 10.51 0.06
N GLY A 73 -1.20 10.95 0.00
CA GLY A 73 -0.45 11.46 1.15
C GLY A 73 -1.16 12.57 1.93
N ALA A 74 -1.68 13.57 1.24
CA ALA A 74 -2.56 14.59 1.81
C ALA A 74 -4.04 14.28 1.56
N ALA A 75 -4.37 13.72 0.39
CA ALA A 75 -5.74 13.56 -0.08
C ALA A 75 -6.60 12.69 0.83
N GLU A 76 -6.12 11.54 1.28
CA GLU A 76 -6.91 10.65 2.13
C GLU A 76 -7.14 11.22 3.53
N PRO A 77 -6.11 11.70 4.29
CA PRO A 77 -6.36 12.36 5.56
C PRO A 77 -7.31 13.55 5.45
N MET A 78 -7.19 14.39 4.43
CA MET A 78 -8.08 15.52 4.18
C MET A 78 -9.52 15.05 3.89
N ALA A 79 -9.69 14.03 3.05
CA ALA A 79 -11.02 13.46 2.75
C ALA A 79 -11.68 12.88 4.00
N HIS A 80 -10.94 12.17 4.84
CA HIS A 80 -11.48 11.63 6.10
C HIS A 80 -11.74 12.69 7.15
N PHE A 81 -11.00 13.79 7.16
CA PHE A 81 -11.28 14.92 8.02
C PHE A 81 -12.58 15.65 7.63
N ALA A 82 -12.78 15.86 6.33
CA ALA A 82 -13.98 16.48 5.78
C ALA A 82 -15.21 15.54 5.80
N SER A 83 -15.00 14.22 5.73
CA SER A 83 -16.08 13.22 5.72
C SER A 83 -15.69 11.98 6.52
N PRO A 84 -15.63 12.07 7.85
CA PRO A 84 -15.24 10.96 8.72
C PRO A 84 -16.33 9.89 8.83
N PRO A 85 -15.97 8.62 9.15
CA PRO A 85 -16.95 7.53 9.26
C PRO A 85 -17.86 7.62 10.48
N THR A 86 -17.42 8.24 11.57
CA THR A 86 -18.20 8.27 12.82
C THR A 86 -18.23 9.62 13.54
N ALA A 87 -17.23 10.47 13.36
CA ALA A 87 -17.18 11.79 13.98
C ALA A 87 -18.02 12.83 13.17
N ASN A 88 -18.30 13.98 13.76
CA ASN A 88 -18.76 15.12 12.99
C ASN A 88 -17.60 15.67 12.16
N PRO A 89 -17.85 16.09 10.90
CA PRO A 89 -16.84 16.67 10.03
C PRO A 89 -16.07 17.83 10.71
N GLU A 90 -14.80 17.96 10.37
CA GLU A 90 -13.93 19.10 10.74
C GLU A 90 -13.75 19.32 12.25
N THR A 91 -14.07 18.32 13.08
CA THR A 91 -13.86 18.37 14.54
C THR A 91 -12.50 17.80 14.93
N THR A 92 -12.08 18.06 16.17
CA THR A 92 -10.87 17.43 16.77
C THR A 92 -10.95 15.90 16.73
N LYS A 93 -12.16 15.33 16.92
CA LYS A 93 -12.38 13.88 16.83
C LYS A 93 -12.20 13.40 15.38
N ALA A 94 -12.74 14.13 14.40
CA ALA A 94 -12.53 13.83 12.98
C ALA A 94 -11.07 13.89 12.60
N TYR A 95 -10.28 14.78 13.19
CA TYR A 95 -8.85 14.88 12.93
C TYR A 95 -8.09 13.60 13.34
N THR A 96 -8.29 13.15 14.58
CA THR A 96 -7.66 11.87 15.04
C THR A 96 -8.18 10.69 14.25
N GLU A 97 -9.48 10.68 13.92
CA GLU A 97 -10.12 9.61 13.15
C GLU A 97 -9.60 9.56 11.72
N SER A 98 -9.30 10.71 11.09
CA SER A 98 -8.78 10.78 9.73
C SER A 98 -7.43 10.08 9.59
N LEU A 99 -6.47 10.43 10.44
CA LEU A 99 -5.14 9.79 10.43
C LEU A 99 -5.19 8.33 10.88
N ARG A 100 -5.99 8.01 11.93
CA ARG A 100 -6.19 6.64 12.37
C ARG A 100 -6.72 5.76 11.23
N SER A 101 -7.72 6.22 10.47
CA SER A 101 -8.30 5.48 9.35
C SER A 101 -7.29 5.30 8.22
N THR A 102 -6.53 6.35 7.90
CA THR A 102 -5.45 6.27 6.91
C THR A 102 -4.37 5.27 7.34
N PHE A 103 -3.93 5.30 8.61
CA PHE A 103 -2.98 4.32 9.13
C PHE A 103 -3.53 2.88 9.08
N PHE A 104 -4.83 2.72 9.32
CA PHE A 104 -5.50 1.44 9.23
C PHE A 104 -5.48 0.88 7.80
N HIS A 105 -5.70 1.72 6.80
CA HIS A 105 -5.72 1.33 5.40
C HIS A 105 -4.32 0.99 4.84
N TRP A 106 -3.29 1.74 5.25
CA TRP A 106 -1.92 1.63 4.70
C TRP A 106 -0.94 0.92 5.63
N GLY A 107 -1.42 0.45 6.77
CA GLY A 107 -0.61 -0.19 7.80
C GLY A 107 -0.64 -1.72 7.73
N PHE A 108 -0.86 -2.34 8.90
CA PHE A 108 -0.63 -3.77 9.13
C PHE A 108 -1.41 -4.70 8.20
N HIS A 109 -2.66 -4.38 7.86
CA HIS A 109 -3.47 -5.23 6.99
C HIS A 109 -2.89 -5.34 5.59
N ALA A 110 -2.54 -4.21 4.97
CA ALA A 110 -1.93 -4.18 3.65
C ALA A 110 -0.65 -5.03 3.60
N TRP A 111 0.23 -4.81 4.57
CA TRP A 111 1.52 -5.49 4.61
C TRP A 111 1.43 -6.94 5.04
N ALA A 112 0.45 -7.32 5.85
CA ALA A 112 0.18 -8.71 6.17
C ALA A 112 -0.30 -9.49 4.94
N ILE A 113 -1.20 -8.91 4.13
CA ILE A 113 -1.68 -9.51 2.87
C ILE A 113 -0.49 -9.78 1.93
N TYR A 114 0.35 -8.78 1.70
CA TYR A 114 1.56 -8.95 0.87
C TYR A 114 2.54 -9.93 1.48
N GLY A 115 2.74 -9.86 2.79
CA GLY A 115 3.66 -10.71 3.54
C GLY A 115 3.31 -12.19 3.46
N VAL A 116 2.03 -12.55 3.57
CA VAL A 116 1.60 -13.96 3.50
C VAL A 116 1.80 -14.54 2.10
N VAL A 117 1.44 -13.80 1.06
CA VAL A 117 1.66 -14.25 -0.33
C VAL A 117 3.15 -14.37 -0.63
N ALA A 118 3.93 -13.37 -0.24
CA ALA A 118 5.38 -13.39 -0.41
C ALA A 118 6.05 -14.52 0.38
N LEU A 119 5.57 -14.79 1.60
CA LEU A 119 6.06 -15.90 2.43
C LEU A 119 5.80 -17.24 1.75
N ALA A 120 4.58 -17.46 1.25
CA ALA A 120 4.21 -18.69 0.56
C ALA A 120 5.09 -18.91 -0.69
N LEU A 121 5.30 -17.87 -1.48
CA LEU A 121 6.19 -17.90 -2.65
C LEU A 121 7.63 -18.17 -2.26
N ALA A 122 8.19 -17.43 -1.30
CA ALA A 122 9.59 -17.60 -0.88
C ALA A 122 9.83 -18.99 -0.29
N TYR A 123 8.91 -19.49 0.53
CA TYR A 123 9.00 -20.82 1.10
C TYR A 123 8.91 -21.91 0.03
N SER A 124 7.94 -21.81 -0.87
CA SER A 124 7.75 -22.74 -1.99
C SER A 124 8.98 -22.77 -2.90
N GLN A 125 9.45 -21.60 -3.32
CA GLN A 125 10.55 -21.46 -4.26
C GLN A 125 11.91 -21.80 -3.64
N PHE A 126 12.27 -21.17 -2.53
CA PHE A 126 13.65 -21.26 -2.03
C PHE A 126 13.87 -22.44 -1.09
N ARG A 127 12.83 -22.93 -0.43
CA ARG A 127 12.97 -24.07 0.50
C ARG A 127 12.51 -25.38 -0.10
N LYS A 128 11.45 -25.39 -0.93
CA LYS A 128 10.91 -26.59 -1.58
C LYS A 128 11.46 -26.81 -2.99
N GLY A 129 12.07 -25.79 -3.62
CA GLY A 129 12.61 -25.88 -4.98
C GLY A 129 11.54 -25.82 -6.07
N GLU A 130 10.34 -25.39 -5.74
CA GLU A 130 9.25 -25.23 -6.71
C GLU A 130 9.48 -24.02 -7.62
N PRO A 131 8.91 -23.97 -8.82
CA PRO A 131 8.84 -22.76 -9.61
C PRO A 131 8.16 -21.61 -8.85
N GLY A 132 8.59 -20.36 -9.09
CA GLY A 132 8.06 -19.16 -8.45
C GLY A 132 6.66 -18.75 -8.97
N LEU A 133 5.70 -19.68 -8.99
CA LEU A 133 4.33 -19.51 -9.45
C LEU A 133 3.36 -19.55 -8.27
N ILE A 134 2.30 -18.77 -8.33
CA ILE A 134 1.26 -18.76 -7.28
C ILE A 134 0.61 -20.14 -7.15
N SER A 135 0.33 -20.82 -8.27
CA SER A 135 -0.23 -22.17 -8.26
C SER A 135 0.61 -23.15 -7.44
N ARG A 136 1.94 -23.03 -7.49
CA ARG A 136 2.86 -23.95 -6.81
C ARG A 136 2.83 -23.79 -5.29
N THR A 137 2.47 -22.63 -4.78
CA THR A 137 2.26 -22.42 -3.34
C THR A 137 1.12 -23.27 -2.79
N LEU A 138 0.16 -23.65 -3.64
CA LEU A 138 -1.00 -24.46 -3.29
C LEU A 138 -0.79 -25.97 -3.46
N ARG A 139 0.40 -26.41 -3.85
CA ARG A 139 0.73 -27.85 -3.98
C ARG A 139 0.41 -28.67 -2.71
N PRO A 140 0.64 -28.20 -1.48
CA PRO A 140 0.28 -28.95 -0.27
C PRO A 140 -1.22 -29.26 -0.14
N ILE A 141 -2.10 -28.46 -0.77
CA ILE A 141 -3.56 -28.60 -0.72
C ILE A 141 -4.07 -29.33 -1.97
N LEU A 142 -3.58 -28.96 -3.15
CA LEU A 142 -4.10 -29.42 -4.43
C LEU A 142 -3.30 -30.58 -5.03
N GLY A 143 -2.14 -30.93 -4.44
CA GLY A 143 -1.26 -31.98 -4.95
C GLY A 143 -0.81 -31.70 -6.39
N ASN A 144 -0.82 -32.74 -7.24
CA ASN A 144 -0.42 -32.64 -8.65
C ASN A 144 -1.40 -31.86 -9.53
N LYS A 145 -2.59 -31.52 -9.04
CA LYS A 145 -3.56 -30.69 -9.78
C LYS A 145 -3.02 -29.29 -10.12
N VAL A 146 -1.99 -28.83 -9.38
CA VAL A 146 -1.30 -27.57 -9.69
C VAL A 146 -0.50 -27.60 -11.00
N GLU A 147 -0.26 -28.78 -11.56
CA GLU A 147 0.44 -28.95 -12.85
C GLU A 147 -0.52 -28.99 -14.04
N GLY A 148 -1.81 -29.11 -13.76
CA GLY A 148 -2.89 -29.21 -14.75
C GLY A 148 -3.66 -27.90 -14.94
N PRO A 149 -4.85 -27.99 -15.54
CA PRO A 149 -5.69 -26.83 -15.84
C PRO A 149 -6.01 -25.91 -14.65
N ILE A 150 -6.14 -26.49 -13.44
CA ILE A 150 -6.40 -25.72 -12.21
C ILE A 150 -5.21 -24.81 -11.89
N GLY A 151 -3.98 -25.35 -11.96
CA GLY A 151 -2.78 -24.54 -11.75
C GLY A 151 -2.64 -23.45 -12.80
N THR A 152 -2.87 -23.78 -14.07
CA THR A 152 -2.86 -22.82 -15.17
C THR A 152 -3.89 -21.70 -14.93
N LEU A 153 -5.11 -22.04 -14.52
CA LEU A 153 -6.14 -21.03 -14.20
C LEU A 153 -5.70 -20.08 -13.08
N ILE A 154 -5.12 -20.62 -11.99
CA ILE A 154 -4.61 -19.83 -10.88
C ILE A 154 -3.52 -18.84 -11.34
N ASP A 155 -2.56 -19.32 -12.14
CA ASP A 155 -1.47 -18.50 -12.63
C ASP A 155 -1.96 -17.44 -13.64
N VAL A 156 -2.89 -17.77 -14.52
CA VAL A 156 -3.53 -16.83 -15.45
C VAL A 156 -4.28 -15.72 -14.69
N LEU A 157 -5.06 -16.07 -13.66
CA LEU A 157 -5.75 -15.09 -12.82
C LEU A 157 -4.75 -14.19 -12.08
N SER A 158 -3.64 -14.73 -11.59
CA SER A 158 -2.59 -13.97 -10.92
C SER A 158 -1.89 -12.99 -11.88
N VAL A 159 -1.61 -13.42 -13.11
CA VAL A 159 -1.05 -12.55 -14.17
C VAL A 159 -2.05 -11.47 -14.56
N PHE A 160 -3.32 -11.83 -14.73
CA PHE A 160 -4.38 -10.86 -15.04
C PHE A 160 -4.51 -9.79 -13.94
N ALA A 161 -4.57 -10.19 -12.67
CA ALA A 161 -4.61 -9.28 -11.54
C ALA A 161 -3.37 -8.34 -11.52
N THR A 162 -2.18 -8.89 -11.79
CA THR A 162 -0.95 -8.11 -11.92
C THR A 162 -1.03 -7.07 -13.03
N LEU A 163 -1.46 -7.47 -14.23
CA LEU A 163 -1.58 -6.56 -15.38
C LEU A 163 -2.56 -5.41 -15.11
N VAL A 164 -3.74 -5.73 -14.57
CA VAL A 164 -4.74 -4.71 -14.22
C VAL A 164 -4.19 -3.78 -13.13
N GLY A 165 -3.56 -4.32 -12.09
CA GLY A 165 -2.97 -3.53 -11.02
C GLY A 165 -1.88 -2.57 -11.51
N VAL A 166 -0.95 -3.05 -12.35
CA VAL A 166 0.10 -2.20 -12.95
C VAL A 166 -0.51 -1.11 -13.82
N ALA A 167 -1.52 -1.45 -14.65
CA ALA A 167 -2.20 -0.48 -15.50
C ALA A 167 -2.88 0.64 -14.67
N VAL A 168 -3.56 0.27 -13.58
CA VAL A 168 -4.20 1.25 -12.67
C VAL A 168 -3.15 2.17 -12.05
N SER A 169 -2.04 1.63 -11.54
CA SER A 169 -0.98 2.45 -10.94
C SER A 169 -0.29 3.36 -11.94
N LEU A 170 -0.02 2.87 -13.15
CA LEU A 170 0.55 3.69 -14.20
C LEU A 170 -0.40 4.83 -14.59
N GLY A 171 -1.71 4.53 -14.66
CA GLY A 171 -2.76 5.52 -14.91
C GLY A 171 -2.82 6.60 -13.82
N MET A 172 -2.85 6.20 -12.55
CA MET A 172 -2.82 7.14 -11.41
C MET A 172 -1.55 8.00 -11.42
N GLY A 173 -0.39 7.39 -11.74
CA GLY A 173 0.88 8.10 -11.88
C GLY A 173 0.85 9.14 -12.98
N ALA A 174 0.30 8.78 -14.14
CA ALA A 174 0.17 9.71 -15.27
C ALA A 174 -0.78 10.88 -14.95
N LEU A 175 -1.90 10.59 -14.26
CA LEU A 175 -2.83 11.63 -13.79
C LEU A 175 -2.12 12.61 -12.84
N GLN A 176 -1.40 12.10 -11.85
CA GLN A 176 -0.72 12.95 -10.86
C GLN A 176 0.42 13.75 -11.49
N ILE A 177 1.24 13.15 -12.33
CA ILE A 177 2.31 13.87 -13.05
C ILE A 177 1.69 14.95 -13.94
N ASN A 178 0.65 14.64 -14.71
CA ASN A 178 -0.01 15.63 -15.57
C ASN A 178 -0.69 16.74 -14.74
N GLY A 179 -1.34 16.38 -13.63
CA GLY A 179 -1.89 17.36 -12.68
C GLY A 179 -0.84 18.32 -12.15
N GLY A 180 0.32 17.81 -11.73
CA GLY A 180 1.46 18.61 -11.28
C GLY A 180 2.04 19.49 -12.38
N LEU A 181 2.23 18.97 -13.59
CA LEU A 181 2.70 19.73 -14.74
C LEU A 181 1.72 20.83 -15.14
N HIS A 182 0.43 20.54 -15.08
CA HIS A 182 -0.61 21.57 -15.29
C HIS A 182 -0.55 22.67 -14.25
N TYR A 183 -0.42 22.27 -12.98
CA TYR A 183 -0.36 23.20 -11.87
C TYR A 183 0.84 24.15 -11.95
N LEU A 184 2.03 23.59 -12.20
CA LEU A 184 3.28 24.36 -12.20
C LEU A 184 3.58 25.08 -13.51
N PHE A 185 3.31 24.43 -14.65
CA PHE A 185 3.75 24.91 -15.97
C PHE A 185 2.60 25.18 -16.93
N LYS A 186 1.35 25.05 -16.49
CA LYS A 186 0.14 25.24 -17.31
C LYS A 186 0.07 24.32 -18.53
N ILE A 187 0.77 23.17 -18.49
CA ILE A 187 0.67 22.12 -19.51
C ILE A 187 -0.78 21.59 -19.51
N PRO A 188 -1.42 21.37 -20.69
CA PRO A 188 -2.79 20.89 -20.74
C PRO A 188 -3.00 19.60 -19.94
N ASN A 189 -4.02 19.56 -19.07
CA ASN A 189 -4.41 18.35 -18.37
C ASN A 189 -5.44 17.58 -19.19
N ASN A 190 -4.96 16.67 -20.02
CA ASN A 190 -5.78 15.88 -20.93
C ASN A 190 -5.19 14.50 -21.23
N ILE A 191 -5.99 13.64 -21.84
CA ILE A 191 -5.64 12.24 -22.17
C ILE A 191 -4.41 12.13 -23.09
N PHE A 192 -4.17 13.11 -23.96
CA PHE A 192 -3.03 13.09 -24.89
C PHE A 192 -1.69 13.26 -24.12
N VAL A 193 -1.62 14.25 -23.22
CA VAL A 193 -0.43 14.48 -22.36
C VAL A 193 -0.21 13.28 -21.44
N GLN A 194 -1.28 12.72 -20.84
CA GLN A 194 -1.19 11.52 -20.02
C GLN A 194 -0.65 10.33 -20.83
N GLY A 195 -1.08 10.17 -22.09
CA GLY A 195 -0.55 9.15 -23.00
C GLY A 195 0.96 9.31 -23.24
N ILE A 196 1.43 10.53 -23.46
CA ILE A 196 2.88 10.83 -23.61
C ILE A 196 3.63 10.46 -22.32
N ILE A 197 3.11 10.85 -21.17
CA ILE A 197 3.72 10.52 -19.86
C ILE A 197 3.83 9.00 -19.70
N ILE A 198 2.76 8.24 -20.01
CA ILE A 198 2.76 6.78 -19.94
C ILE A 198 3.85 6.18 -20.85
N VAL A 199 3.97 6.66 -22.09
CA VAL A 199 5.00 6.20 -23.01
C VAL A 199 6.41 6.47 -22.47
N VAL A 200 6.69 7.70 -22.02
CA VAL A 200 7.98 8.08 -21.46
C VAL A 200 8.33 7.23 -20.24
N VAL A 201 7.40 7.10 -19.28
CA VAL A 201 7.62 6.29 -18.07
C VAL A 201 7.81 4.81 -18.42
N THR A 202 7.10 4.29 -19.41
CA THR A 202 7.26 2.90 -19.87
C THR A 202 8.65 2.69 -20.49
N ILE A 203 9.14 3.61 -21.30
CA ILE A 203 10.50 3.53 -21.87
C ILE A 203 11.55 3.54 -20.75
N LEU A 204 11.43 4.44 -19.77
CA LEU A 204 12.33 4.49 -18.61
C LEU A 204 12.30 3.20 -17.80
N PHE A 205 11.12 2.66 -17.60
CA PHE A 205 10.91 1.38 -16.91
C PHE A 205 11.56 0.21 -17.64
N ILE A 206 11.35 0.10 -18.96
CA ILE A 206 11.97 -0.94 -19.81
C ILE A 206 13.48 -0.81 -19.78
N ALA A 207 14.03 0.38 -19.95
CA ALA A 207 15.48 0.64 -19.88
C ALA A 207 16.07 0.25 -18.53
N SER A 208 15.37 0.56 -17.44
CA SER A 208 15.74 0.14 -16.09
C SER A 208 15.73 -1.39 -15.92
N ALA A 209 14.68 -2.04 -16.41
CA ALA A 209 14.56 -3.50 -16.34
C ALA A 209 15.63 -4.21 -17.18
N TRP A 210 15.96 -3.68 -18.35
CA TRP A 210 17.02 -4.22 -19.23
C TRP A 210 18.40 -4.13 -18.59
N SER A 211 18.69 -3.06 -17.84
CA SER A 211 19.99 -2.89 -17.16
C SER A 211 20.19 -3.87 -15.98
N GLY A 212 19.17 -4.63 -15.62
CA GLY A 212 19.16 -5.69 -14.60
C GLY A 212 18.76 -5.24 -13.20
N LEU A 213 18.29 -6.22 -12.42
CA LEU A 213 17.80 -6.03 -11.04
C LEU A 213 18.83 -5.35 -10.12
N SER A 214 20.12 -5.68 -10.28
CA SER A 214 21.17 -5.23 -9.37
C SER A 214 21.72 -3.82 -9.69
N LYS A 215 21.43 -3.26 -10.86
CA LYS A 215 21.93 -1.93 -11.25
C LYS A 215 20.80 -0.93 -11.47
N GLY A 216 19.93 -1.16 -12.46
CA GLY A 216 18.92 -0.17 -12.84
C GLY A 216 17.81 -0.03 -11.79
N ILE A 217 17.24 -1.14 -11.37
CA ILE A 217 16.15 -1.12 -10.39
C ILE A 217 16.63 -0.61 -9.03
N GLN A 218 17.81 -1.04 -8.58
CA GLN A 218 18.38 -0.55 -7.32
C GLN A 218 18.70 0.96 -7.36
N TYR A 219 19.24 1.46 -8.48
CA TYR A 219 19.54 2.88 -8.64
C TYR A 219 18.25 3.73 -8.60
N LEU A 220 17.25 3.36 -9.38
CA LEU A 220 15.95 4.06 -9.38
C LEU A 220 15.23 3.97 -8.03
N SER A 221 15.29 2.82 -7.36
CA SER A 221 14.72 2.67 -6.02
C SER A 221 15.40 3.59 -5.01
N ASN A 222 16.74 3.65 -5.02
CA ASN A 222 17.48 4.52 -4.11
C ASN A 222 17.22 6.02 -4.40
N LEU A 223 17.14 6.39 -5.68
CA LEU A 223 16.80 7.76 -6.08
C LEU A 223 15.38 8.12 -5.60
N ASN A 224 14.40 7.25 -5.85
CA ASN A 224 13.01 7.46 -5.43
C ASN A 224 12.89 7.61 -3.90
N ILE A 225 13.53 6.74 -3.13
CA ILE A 225 13.56 6.81 -1.67
C ILE A 225 14.24 8.10 -1.21
N GLY A 226 15.36 8.47 -1.84
CA GLY A 226 16.07 9.70 -1.52
C GLY A 226 15.22 10.94 -1.74
N LEU A 227 14.57 11.04 -2.90
CA LEU A 227 13.66 12.14 -3.22
C LEU A 227 12.45 12.18 -2.29
N GLY A 228 11.84 11.02 -2.01
CA GLY A 228 10.73 10.91 -1.06
C GLY A 228 11.12 11.33 0.35
N ALA A 229 12.29 10.89 0.83
CA ALA A 229 12.81 11.28 2.14
C ALA A 229 13.11 12.79 2.23
N ILE A 230 13.72 13.38 1.19
CA ILE A 230 13.96 14.83 1.14
C ILE A 230 12.64 15.59 1.18
N LEU A 231 11.66 15.19 0.35
CA LEU A 231 10.33 15.82 0.33
C LEU A 231 9.67 15.73 1.71
N MET A 232 9.71 14.56 2.35
CA MET A 232 9.13 14.34 3.68
C MET A 232 9.83 15.20 4.76
N ILE A 233 11.16 15.26 4.76
CA ILE A 233 11.94 16.04 5.74
C ILE A 233 11.68 17.54 5.54
N VAL A 234 11.71 18.03 4.32
CA VAL A 234 11.40 19.44 4.01
C VAL A 234 9.99 19.77 4.48
N THR A 235 9.00 18.93 4.16
CA THR A 235 7.61 19.12 4.58
C THR A 235 7.46 19.10 6.10
N LEU A 236 8.19 18.23 6.80
CA LEU A 236 8.19 18.18 8.26
C LEU A 236 8.76 19.47 8.87
N ILE A 237 9.79 20.07 8.26
CA ILE A 237 10.44 21.30 8.76
C ILE A 237 9.56 22.53 8.51
N ILE A 238 8.98 22.66 7.31
CA ILE A 238 8.16 23.82 6.96
C ILE A 238 6.74 23.74 7.56
N GLY A 239 6.27 22.55 7.85
CA GLY A 239 4.96 22.28 8.43
C GLY A 239 4.92 22.51 9.95
N PRO A 240 3.75 22.31 10.58
CA PRO A 240 3.60 22.38 12.03
C PRO A 240 4.21 21.15 12.73
N THR A 241 5.54 21.06 12.76
CA THR A 241 6.32 19.88 13.21
C THR A 241 5.82 19.26 14.52
N VAL A 242 5.59 20.09 15.55
CA VAL A 242 5.14 19.60 16.86
C VAL A 242 3.75 18.97 16.75
N LEU A 243 2.84 19.60 16.01
CA LEU A 243 1.51 19.04 15.77
C LEU A 243 1.57 17.74 14.99
N ILE A 244 2.41 17.67 13.96
CA ILE A 244 2.63 16.43 13.18
C ILE A 244 3.04 15.27 14.10
N LEU A 245 4.04 15.48 14.97
CA LEU A 245 4.52 14.45 15.89
C LEU A 245 3.46 14.07 16.93
N ASN A 246 2.73 15.06 17.48
CA ASN A 246 1.65 14.80 18.42
C ASN A 246 0.51 14.01 17.77
N MET A 247 0.10 14.40 16.57
CA MET A 247 -0.97 13.71 15.84
C MET A 247 -0.57 12.30 15.40
N MET A 248 0.69 12.11 14.98
CA MET A 248 1.24 10.78 14.70
C MET A 248 1.14 9.87 15.94
N THR A 249 1.59 10.35 17.08
CA THR A 249 1.58 9.60 18.34
C THR A 249 0.15 9.27 18.78
N SER A 250 -0.73 10.26 18.80
CA SER A 250 -2.11 10.10 19.25
C SER A 250 -2.92 9.20 18.31
N SER A 251 -2.74 9.34 16.99
CA SER A 251 -3.46 8.52 16.00
C SER A 251 -2.94 7.09 15.97
N THR A 252 -1.64 6.87 16.22
CA THR A 252 -1.08 5.51 16.40
C THR A 252 -1.66 4.87 17.67
N GLY A 253 -1.72 5.58 18.78
CA GLY A 253 -2.37 5.10 20.00
C GLY A 253 -3.83 4.77 19.78
N SER A 254 -4.58 5.64 19.08
CA SER A 254 -5.97 5.40 18.70
C SER A 254 -6.13 4.18 17.79
N LEU A 255 -5.23 3.99 16.81
CA LEU A 255 -5.21 2.81 15.94
C LEU A 255 -5.07 1.54 16.77
N LEU A 256 -4.05 1.48 17.65
CA LEU A 256 -3.79 0.29 18.45
C LEU A 256 -4.96 -0.03 19.39
N ASN A 257 -5.55 0.99 20.03
CA ASN A 257 -6.69 0.84 20.92
C ASN A 257 -7.95 0.32 20.22
N THR A 258 -8.18 0.73 18.97
CA THR A 258 -9.39 0.36 18.20
C THR A 258 -9.14 -0.67 17.11
N PHE A 259 -7.93 -1.24 17.05
CA PHE A 259 -7.49 -2.08 15.94
C PHE A 259 -8.42 -3.26 15.69
N LEU A 260 -8.67 -4.07 16.70
CA LEU A 260 -9.51 -5.28 16.57
C LEU A 260 -10.96 -4.92 16.24
N PHE A 261 -11.50 -3.88 16.91
CA PHE A 261 -12.83 -3.41 16.64
C PHE A 261 -12.99 -2.98 15.17
N ASN A 262 -12.12 -2.10 14.69
CA ASN A 262 -12.19 -1.63 13.29
C ASN A 262 -11.93 -2.74 12.27
N SER A 263 -11.14 -3.75 12.63
CA SER A 263 -10.84 -4.89 11.76
C SER A 263 -12.04 -5.81 11.51
N LEU A 264 -13.00 -5.85 12.45
CA LEU A 264 -14.16 -6.73 12.38
C LEU A 264 -15.49 -5.98 12.33
N ASP A 265 -15.49 -4.66 12.36
CA ASP A 265 -16.71 -3.87 12.29
C ASP A 265 -17.27 -3.84 10.86
N THR A 266 -18.44 -4.43 10.69
CA THR A 266 -19.16 -4.47 9.41
C THR A 266 -20.09 -3.27 9.20
N ALA A 267 -20.24 -2.41 10.21
CA ALA A 267 -21.20 -1.31 10.23
C ALA A 267 -22.65 -1.75 9.85
N ALA A 268 -23.06 -2.96 10.28
CA ALA A 268 -24.26 -3.65 9.79
C ALA A 268 -25.55 -2.82 9.95
N LEU A 269 -25.63 -2.00 11.01
CA LEU A 269 -26.82 -1.19 11.32
C LEU A 269 -26.60 0.32 11.08
N ASN A 270 -25.46 0.73 10.50
CA ASN A 270 -25.13 2.12 10.21
C ASN A 270 -24.82 2.28 8.71
N GLY A 271 -25.83 2.68 7.94
CA GLY A 271 -25.73 2.81 6.49
C GLY A 271 -24.65 3.79 6.05
N GLN A 272 -24.54 4.95 6.68
CA GLN A 272 -23.53 5.96 6.32
C GLN A 272 -22.10 5.43 6.52
N LYS A 273 -21.82 4.80 7.66
CA LYS A 273 -20.52 4.19 7.93
C LYS A 273 -20.23 3.04 6.99
N ARG A 274 -21.25 2.22 6.65
CA ARG A 274 -21.13 1.11 5.71
C ARG A 274 -20.76 1.59 4.31
N ASP A 275 -21.38 2.66 3.83
CA ASP A 275 -21.06 3.27 2.53
C ASP A 275 -19.63 3.82 2.52
N TRP A 276 -19.22 4.47 3.60
CA TRP A 276 -17.84 4.91 3.79
C TRP A 276 -16.86 3.73 3.76
N MET A 277 -17.14 2.67 4.50
CA MET A 277 -16.31 1.46 4.53
C MET A 277 -16.23 0.77 3.15
N SER A 278 -17.33 0.73 2.40
CA SER A 278 -17.34 0.19 1.04
C SER A 278 -16.49 1.01 0.09
N THR A 279 -16.47 2.33 0.28
CA THR A 279 -15.70 3.26 -0.55
C THR A 279 -14.21 3.24 -0.23
N TRP A 280 -13.85 3.07 1.04
CA TRP A 280 -12.47 3.15 1.52
C TRP A 280 -11.91 1.80 1.97
N THR A 281 -12.32 1.29 3.11
CA THR A 281 -11.72 0.10 3.73
C THR A 281 -11.80 -1.13 2.83
N LEU A 282 -13.00 -1.48 2.37
CA LEU A 282 -13.19 -2.68 1.54
C LEU A 282 -12.60 -2.51 0.14
N TYR A 283 -12.61 -1.29 -0.39
CA TYR A 283 -11.91 -0.96 -1.63
C TYR A 283 -10.40 -1.20 -1.49
N TYR A 284 -9.78 -0.72 -0.40
CA TYR A 284 -8.36 -0.96 -0.14
C TYR A 284 -8.05 -2.45 0.06
N TRP A 285 -8.88 -3.19 0.80
CA TRP A 285 -8.67 -4.64 0.95
C TRP A 285 -8.73 -5.36 -0.40
N GLY A 286 -9.67 -5.02 -1.26
CA GLY A 286 -9.74 -5.52 -2.64
C GLY A 286 -8.50 -5.16 -3.45
N TRP A 287 -8.01 -3.92 -3.32
CA TRP A 287 -6.79 -3.46 -3.98
C TRP A 287 -5.56 -4.26 -3.51
N TRP A 288 -5.34 -4.34 -2.21
CA TRP A 288 -4.19 -5.07 -1.66
C TRP A 288 -4.21 -6.56 -2.01
N LEU A 289 -5.36 -7.21 -1.95
CA LEU A 289 -5.51 -8.62 -2.33
C LEU A 289 -5.20 -8.83 -3.81
N SER A 290 -5.70 -7.98 -4.71
CA SER A 290 -5.45 -8.09 -6.14
C SER A 290 -3.98 -7.82 -6.51
N TRP A 291 -3.30 -6.94 -5.77
CA TRP A 291 -1.89 -6.61 -5.96
C TRP A 291 -0.91 -7.59 -5.33
N SER A 292 -1.39 -8.41 -4.40
CA SER A 292 -0.53 -9.29 -3.62
C SER A 292 0.31 -10.29 -4.44
N PRO A 293 -0.12 -10.82 -5.61
CA PRO A 293 0.74 -11.66 -6.43
C PRO A 293 1.97 -10.91 -6.96
N PHE A 294 1.78 -9.69 -7.45
CA PHE A 294 2.85 -8.86 -8.01
C PHE A 294 3.86 -8.43 -6.93
N VAL A 295 3.37 -7.80 -5.87
CA VAL A 295 4.20 -7.32 -4.75
C VAL A 295 4.84 -8.51 -4.03
N GLY A 296 4.10 -9.61 -3.88
CA GLY A 296 4.56 -10.84 -3.24
C GLY A 296 5.76 -11.48 -3.94
N VAL A 297 5.77 -11.53 -5.26
CA VAL A 297 6.92 -12.05 -6.04
C VAL A 297 8.17 -11.21 -5.77
N PHE A 298 8.05 -9.89 -5.78
CA PHE A 298 9.19 -9.01 -5.51
C PHE A 298 9.70 -9.16 -4.08
N ILE A 299 8.82 -9.09 -3.07
CA ILE A 299 9.19 -9.24 -1.65
C ILE A 299 9.83 -10.60 -1.40
N ALA A 300 9.29 -11.69 -1.98
CA ALA A 300 9.87 -13.02 -1.89
C ALA A 300 11.31 -13.02 -2.43
N ARG A 301 11.51 -12.47 -3.62
CA ARG A 301 12.82 -12.46 -4.31
C ARG A 301 13.91 -11.77 -3.49
N VAL A 302 13.61 -10.61 -2.89
CA VAL A 302 14.60 -9.84 -2.12
C VAL A 302 14.84 -10.40 -0.71
N SER A 303 14.06 -11.39 -0.28
CA SER A 303 14.08 -11.89 1.11
C SER A 303 14.70 -13.26 1.27
N LYS A 304 15.31 -13.83 0.22
CA LYS A 304 16.00 -15.13 0.27
C LYS A 304 17.04 -15.18 1.39
N GLY A 305 17.06 -16.29 2.13
CA GLY A 305 18.02 -16.54 3.21
C GLY A 305 17.66 -15.97 4.58
N ARG A 306 16.58 -15.16 4.69
CA ARG A 306 16.09 -14.63 5.97
C ARG A 306 15.26 -15.67 6.71
N SER A 307 15.16 -15.55 8.04
CA SER A 307 14.21 -16.34 8.82
C SER A 307 12.78 -15.82 8.59
N ILE A 308 11.77 -16.68 8.77
CA ILE A 308 10.35 -16.28 8.67
C ILE A 308 10.03 -15.16 9.65
N ARG A 309 10.57 -15.21 10.87
CA ARG A 309 10.39 -14.15 11.87
C ARG A 309 10.93 -12.82 11.39
N GLU A 310 12.19 -12.80 10.96
CA GLU A 310 12.84 -11.59 10.43
C GLU A 310 12.07 -11.05 9.21
N PHE A 311 11.66 -11.94 8.31
CA PHE A 311 10.90 -11.61 7.12
C PHE A 311 9.56 -10.96 7.47
N ILE A 312 8.72 -11.63 8.28
CA ILE A 312 7.40 -11.10 8.62
C ILE A 312 7.51 -9.83 9.46
N SER A 313 8.43 -9.75 10.42
CA SER A 313 8.64 -8.52 11.21
C SER A 313 9.05 -7.36 10.32
N GLY A 314 9.98 -7.57 9.39
CA GLY A 314 10.43 -6.52 8.46
C GLY A 314 9.33 -6.07 7.51
N VAL A 315 8.62 -7.02 6.88
CA VAL A 315 7.55 -6.70 5.92
C VAL A 315 6.36 -6.03 6.60
N LEU A 316 6.00 -6.44 7.82
CA LEU A 316 4.83 -5.89 8.52
C LEU A 316 5.10 -4.53 9.15
N LEU A 317 6.26 -4.37 9.81
CA LEU A 317 6.51 -3.19 10.64
C LEU A 317 7.14 -2.04 9.86
N VAL A 318 8.18 -2.32 9.05
CA VAL A 318 8.97 -1.24 8.44
C VAL A 318 8.14 -0.36 7.50
N PRO A 319 7.44 -0.92 6.51
CA PRO A 319 6.64 -0.08 5.62
C PRO A 319 5.41 0.54 6.32
N ALA A 320 4.80 -0.16 7.30
CA ALA A 320 3.68 0.40 8.05
C ALA A 320 4.10 1.64 8.85
N LEU A 321 5.23 1.58 9.57
CA LEU A 321 5.74 2.72 10.32
C LEU A 321 6.12 3.89 9.43
N VAL A 322 6.75 3.62 8.29
CA VAL A 322 7.07 4.68 7.33
C VAL A 322 5.80 5.31 6.75
N SER A 323 4.76 4.50 6.45
CA SER A 323 3.45 5.02 6.04
C SER A 323 2.83 5.92 7.10
N PHE A 324 2.93 5.57 8.40
CA PHE A 324 2.41 6.40 9.49
C PHE A 324 3.12 7.76 9.54
N ILE A 325 4.45 7.77 9.40
CA ILE A 325 5.21 9.03 9.33
C ILE A 325 4.78 9.85 8.11
N TRP A 326 4.72 9.22 6.93
CA TRP A 326 4.34 9.86 5.67
C TRP A 326 2.98 10.54 5.75
N PHE A 327 1.96 9.78 6.13
CA PHE A 327 0.59 10.32 6.24
C PHE A 327 0.41 11.33 7.37
N SER A 328 1.23 11.25 8.43
CA SER A 328 1.23 12.29 9.45
C SER A 328 1.80 13.60 8.91
N VAL A 329 2.93 13.54 8.20
CA VAL A 329 3.58 14.73 7.66
C VAL A 329 2.68 15.43 6.64
N PHE A 330 2.26 14.72 5.61
CA PHE A 330 1.47 15.31 4.52
C PHE A 330 0.01 15.52 4.90
N GLY A 331 -0.57 14.63 5.69
CA GLY A 331 -1.97 14.74 6.12
C GLY A 331 -2.20 15.89 7.09
N VAL A 332 -1.32 16.05 8.08
CA VAL A 332 -1.44 17.17 9.02
C VAL A 332 -1.21 18.50 8.31
N LEU A 333 -0.18 18.59 7.46
CA LEU A 333 0.03 19.78 6.65
C LEU A 333 -1.19 20.09 5.78
N GLY A 334 -1.73 19.08 5.09
CA GLY A 334 -2.91 19.20 4.24
C GLY A 334 -4.14 19.70 5.00
N ILE A 335 -4.45 19.11 6.16
CA ILE A 335 -5.59 19.50 6.99
C ILE A 335 -5.40 20.92 7.51
N GLU A 336 -4.23 21.29 8.06
CA GLU A 336 -4.00 22.64 8.62
C GLU A 336 -4.03 23.71 7.54
N THR A 337 -3.49 23.43 6.36
CA THR A 337 -3.60 24.33 5.22
C THR A 337 -5.04 24.42 4.72
N GLY A 338 -5.75 23.28 4.62
CA GLY A 338 -7.14 23.23 4.20
C GLY A 338 -8.11 23.95 5.14
N LYS A 339 -7.85 23.99 6.45
CA LYS A 339 -8.64 24.81 7.39
C LYS A 339 -8.55 26.31 7.09
N LYS A 340 -7.41 26.77 6.55
CA LYS A 340 -7.23 28.17 6.16
C LYS A 340 -7.74 28.43 4.74
N HIS A 341 -7.72 27.41 3.89
CA HIS A 341 -8.04 27.40 2.47
C HIS A 341 -9.03 26.28 2.15
N PRO A 342 -10.34 26.42 2.48
CA PRO A 342 -11.34 25.35 2.35
C PRO A 342 -11.53 24.82 0.93
N GLU A 343 -11.15 25.59 -0.08
CA GLU A 343 -11.15 25.16 -1.50
C GLU A 343 -10.26 23.96 -1.73
N LEU A 344 -9.22 23.75 -0.93
CA LEU A 344 -8.31 22.61 -1.04
C LEU A 344 -9.02 21.27 -0.79
N PHE A 345 -10.04 21.22 0.07
CA PHE A 345 -10.83 20.01 0.30
C PHE A 345 -11.66 19.58 -0.91
N LYS A 346 -11.90 20.49 -1.86
CA LYS A 346 -12.68 20.24 -3.08
C LYS A 346 -11.80 19.95 -4.29
N MET A 347 -10.48 20.07 -4.16
CA MET A 347 -9.55 19.73 -5.24
C MET A 347 -9.54 18.23 -5.51
N SER A 348 -9.27 17.87 -6.75
CA SER A 348 -9.08 16.47 -7.12
C SER A 348 -7.82 15.89 -6.43
N PRO A 349 -7.83 14.62 -6.00
CA PRO A 349 -6.76 14.01 -5.24
C PRO A 349 -5.37 14.15 -5.88
N GLU A 350 -5.28 14.07 -7.21
CA GLU A 350 -4.05 14.19 -7.98
C GLU A 350 -3.40 15.58 -7.94
N THR A 351 -4.19 16.62 -7.66
CA THR A 351 -3.72 18.01 -7.60
C THR A 351 -3.66 18.57 -6.18
N GLN A 352 -4.28 17.90 -5.23
CA GLN A 352 -4.47 18.43 -3.86
C GLN A 352 -3.15 18.68 -3.15
N LEU A 353 -2.16 17.79 -3.29
CA LEU A 353 -0.84 17.99 -2.68
C LEU A 353 -0.13 19.24 -3.23
N PHE A 354 -0.24 19.50 -4.55
CA PHE A 354 0.32 20.72 -5.15
C PHE A 354 -0.38 21.96 -4.65
N GLY A 355 -1.72 21.91 -4.50
CA GLY A 355 -2.50 22.96 -3.89
C GLY A 355 -2.07 23.28 -2.46
N VAL A 356 -1.83 22.26 -1.65
CA VAL A 356 -1.32 22.42 -0.28
C VAL A 356 0.03 23.12 -0.29
N PHE A 357 0.98 22.69 -1.09
CA PHE A 357 2.30 23.33 -1.15
C PHE A 357 2.30 24.77 -1.69
N ASN A 358 1.30 25.17 -2.45
CA ASN A 358 1.18 26.55 -2.92
C ASN A 358 0.79 27.55 -1.83
N HIS A 359 0.32 27.05 -0.69
CA HIS A 359 -0.18 27.88 0.43
C HIS A 359 0.68 27.74 1.70
N VAL A 360 1.86 27.16 1.59
CA VAL A 360 2.79 26.93 2.73
C VAL A 360 4.01 27.85 2.69
#